data_2e0ef83bc01add942dcc3f97e06fb2d6
#
_entry.id   2e0ef83bc01add942dcc3f97e06fb2d6
#
_cell.length_a   1.000
_cell.length_b   1.000
_cell.length_c   1.000
_cell.angle_alpha   90.00
_cell.angle_beta   90.00
_cell.angle_gamma   90.00
#
_symmetry.space_group_name_H-M   'P 1'
#
loop_
_entity.id
_entity.type
_entity.pdbx_description
1 polymer ?
#
loop_
_entity_poly.entity_id
_entity_poly.type
_entity_poly.pdbx_seq_one_letter_code
_entity_poly.pdbx_strand_id
1 'polypeptide(L)'
;MVDLGDLIHVYDGVLDEKTCDFLVKVFDEESEHHEVIENEGRPNFTQFNLTENCNSTDELKKVHNSVIKNVQKYQKEYYKFVDARVFPSSYAFEQFRIKRYNTGGEDRFDTHVDVADYSSARRFLSFMFYLNDVSEGGETIFRDKKITPKKGSLLVFPPLWMYPHRGDPPISNPKYIMSTYLHYK
;
A
#
# COMPACT_ATOMS: atom_id res chain seq x y z
N MET A 1 7.14 21.90 16.81
CA MET A 1 7.70 20.53 16.74
C MET A 1 6.69 19.72 15.93
N VAL A 2 7.06 19.12 14.82
CA VAL A 2 6.15 18.28 14.04
C VAL A 2 5.95 16.98 14.82
N ASP A 3 4.69 16.63 15.13
CA ASP A 3 4.37 15.31 15.67
C ASP A 3 4.61 14.27 14.57
N LEU A 4 5.27 13.15 14.88
CA LEU A 4 5.50 12.07 13.91
C LEU A 4 4.17 11.54 13.35
N GLY A 5 3.11 11.56 14.13
CA GLY A 5 1.76 11.22 13.70
C GLY A 5 1.21 12.13 12.58
N ASP A 6 1.68 13.37 12.51
CA ASP A 6 1.26 14.32 11.47
C ASP A 6 1.77 13.96 10.07
N LEU A 7 2.74 13.04 9.97
CA LEU A 7 3.25 12.54 8.69
C LEU A 7 2.56 11.24 8.22
N ILE A 8 1.56 10.76 8.93
CA ILE A 8 0.71 9.64 8.53
C ILE A 8 -0.60 10.21 8.00
N HIS A 9 -0.77 10.24 6.68
CA HIS A 9 -1.92 10.83 6.00
C HIS A 9 -2.80 9.78 5.35
N VAL A 10 -4.12 9.97 5.47
CA VAL A 10 -5.13 9.21 4.72
C VAL A 10 -5.90 10.16 3.83
N TYR A 11 -5.99 9.82 2.55
CA TYR A 11 -6.77 10.53 1.54
C TYR A 11 -7.92 9.64 1.09
N ASP A 12 -9.15 10.11 1.26
CA ASP A 12 -10.35 9.39 0.84
C ASP A 12 -10.64 9.59 -0.66
N GLY A 13 -11.26 8.58 -1.29
CA GLY A 13 -11.78 8.69 -2.66
C GLY A 13 -10.69 8.93 -3.73
N VAL A 14 -9.49 8.41 -3.51
CA VAL A 14 -8.36 8.52 -4.46
C VAL A 14 -8.56 7.63 -5.67
N LEU A 15 -9.06 6.43 -5.46
CA LEU A 15 -9.54 5.53 -6.51
C LEU A 15 -11.06 5.46 -6.45
N ASP A 16 -11.70 5.47 -7.61
CA ASP A 16 -13.14 5.21 -7.69
C ASP A 16 -13.46 3.72 -7.48
N GLU A 17 -14.73 3.43 -7.18
CA GLU A 17 -15.21 2.08 -6.90
C GLU A 17 -14.92 1.13 -8.07
N LYS A 18 -15.14 1.58 -9.30
CA LYS A 18 -14.93 0.75 -10.51
C LYS A 18 -13.47 0.33 -10.66
N THR A 19 -12.55 1.26 -10.40
CA THR A 19 -11.11 0.97 -10.42
C THR A 19 -10.74 -0.03 -9.33
N CYS A 20 -11.26 0.13 -8.11
CA CYS A 20 -11.03 -0.80 -7.02
C CYS A 20 -11.55 -2.20 -7.34
N ASP A 21 -12.81 -2.30 -7.80
CA ASP A 21 -13.43 -3.58 -8.17
C ASP A 21 -12.70 -4.28 -9.32
N PHE A 22 -12.27 -3.51 -10.31
CA PHE A 22 -11.45 -4.02 -11.42
C PHE A 22 -10.13 -4.60 -10.92
N LEU A 23 -9.41 -3.91 -10.03
CA LEU A 23 -8.13 -4.40 -9.49
C LEU A 23 -8.30 -5.66 -8.63
N VAL A 24 -9.36 -5.75 -7.83
CA VAL A 24 -9.70 -6.96 -7.07
C VAL A 24 -10.03 -8.11 -8.01
N LYS A 25 -10.86 -7.86 -9.04
CA LYS A 25 -11.20 -8.86 -10.06
C LYS A 25 -9.95 -9.38 -10.78
N VAL A 26 -9.06 -8.50 -11.22
CA VAL A 26 -7.79 -8.89 -11.86
C VAL A 26 -6.97 -9.78 -10.91
N PHE A 27 -6.85 -9.39 -9.65
CA PHE A 27 -6.18 -10.25 -8.67
C PHE A 27 -6.81 -11.64 -8.61
N ASP A 28 -8.12 -11.75 -8.50
CA ASP A 28 -8.79 -13.05 -8.33
C ASP A 28 -8.73 -13.92 -9.61
N GLU A 29 -8.69 -13.31 -10.80
CA GLU A 29 -8.60 -14.01 -12.09
C GLU A 29 -7.18 -14.46 -12.46
N GLU A 30 -6.14 -13.72 -12.04
CA GLU A 30 -4.73 -13.95 -12.38
C GLU A 30 -4.02 -14.85 -11.35
N SER A 31 -4.71 -15.89 -10.86
CA SER A 31 -4.21 -16.74 -9.77
C SER A 31 -2.92 -17.50 -10.11
N GLU A 32 -2.63 -17.75 -11.39
CA GLU A 32 -1.38 -18.37 -11.87
C GLU A 32 -0.15 -17.48 -11.65
N HIS A 33 -0.35 -16.17 -11.49
CA HIS A 33 0.69 -15.18 -11.21
C HIS A 33 0.76 -14.78 -9.74
N HIS A 34 0.07 -15.51 -8.87
CA HIS A 34 0.11 -15.27 -7.44
C HIS A 34 1.40 -15.79 -6.81
N GLU A 35 1.90 -15.00 -5.88
CA GLU A 35 2.98 -15.37 -4.98
C GLU A 35 2.43 -15.44 -3.55
N VAL A 36 2.54 -16.60 -2.92
CA VAL A 36 2.17 -16.79 -1.51
C VAL A 36 3.36 -16.46 -0.64
N ILE A 37 3.18 -15.50 0.26
CA ILE A 37 4.19 -15.09 1.24
C ILE A 37 3.80 -15.68 2.59
N GLU A 38 4.55 -16.65 3.04
CA GLU A 38 4.40 -17.30 4.34
C GLU A 38 5.74 -17.32 5.05
N ASN A 39 5.87 -16.55 6.11
CA ASN A 39 7.08 -16.51 6.91
C ASN A 39 6.77 -16.83 8.36
N GLU A 40 7.64 -17.61 9.00
CA GLU A 40 7.60 -17.81 10.44
C GLU A 40 7.73 -16.45 11.13
N GLY A 41 6.72 -16.06 11.94
CA GLY A 41 6.65 -14.74 12.57
C GLY A 41 6.04 -13.62 11.68
N ARG A 42 5.53 -13.95 10.47
CA ARG A 42 4.87 -13.01 9.54
C ARG A 42 5.87 -12.13 8.75
N PRO A 43 5.53 -11.67 7.53
CA PRO A 43 4.17 -11.51 6.97
C PRO A 43 3.57 -12.78 6.34
N ASN A 44 2.22 -12.87 6.37
CA ASN A 44 1.47 -13.86 5.61
C ASN A 44 0.40 -13.16 4.78
N PHE A 45 0.44 -13.35 3.48
CA PHE A 45 -0.53 -12.87 2.49
C PHE A 45 -0.26 -13.49 1.11
N THR A 46 -1.24 -13.38 0.21
CA THR A 46 -1.03 -13.66 -1.21
C THR A 46 -0.83 -12.35 -1.96
N GLN A 47 0.12 -12.28 -2.90
CA GLN A 47 0.34 -11.07 -3.70
C GLN A 47 0.35 -11.34 -5.20
N PHE A 48 0.06 -10.27 -5.96
CA PHE A 48 0.13 -10.19 -7.42
C PHE A 48 0.94 -8.96 -7.82
N ASN A 49 1.90 -9.13 -8.72
CA ASN A 49 2.73 -8.03 -9.20
C ASN A 49 2.05 -7.32 -10.38
N LEU A 50 1.30 -6.27 -10.07
CA LEU A 50 0.59 -5.46 -11.07
C LEU A 50 1.55 -4.84 -12.10
N THR A 51 2.73 -4.38 -11.68
CA THR A 51 3.68 -3.72 -12.58
C THR A 51 4.24 -4.68 -13.64
N GLU A 52 4.58 -5.91 -13.25
CA GLU A 52 5.07 -6.93 -14.20
C GLU A 52 4.00 -7.37 -15.20
N ASN A 53 2.75 -7.42 -14.75
CA ASN A 53 1.63 -7.89 -15.54
C ASN A 53 0.80 -6.77 -16.20
N CYS A 54 1.17 -5.49 -16.00
CA CYS A 54 0.37 -4.35 -16.45
C CYS A 54 0.15 -4.25 -17.97
N ASN A 55 0.90 -4.98 -18.78
CA ASN A 55 0.75 -5.03 -20.24
C ASN A 55 -0.05 -6.23 -20.73
N SER A 56 -0.61 -7.08 -19.86
CA SER A 56 -1.41 -8.24 -20.26
C SER A 56 -2.69 -7.83 -21.01
N THR A 57 -3.28 -6.70 -20.63
CA THR A 57 -4.43 -6.10 -21.35
C THR A 57 -4.29 -4.58 -21.44
N ASP A 58 -4.93 -3.98 -22.47
CA ASP A 58 -4.96 -2.52 -22.62
C ASP A 58 -5.69 -1.83 -21.46
N GLU A 59 -6.69 -2.48 -20.88
CA GLU A 59 -7.43 -1.96 -19.74
C GLU A 59 -6.56 -1.92 -18.50
N LEU A 60 -5.85 -3.00 -18.19
CA LEU A 60 -4.94 -3.06 -17.05
C LEU A 60 -3.81 -2.03 -17.18
N LYS A 61 -3.27 -1.86 -18.38
CA LYS A 61 -2.29 -0.81 -18.67
C LYS A 61 -2.82 0.60 -18.41
N LYS A 62 -4.06 0.88 -18.81
CA LYS A 62 -4.71 2.19 -18.54
C LYS A 62 -4.90 2.41 -17.05
N VAL A 63 -5.37 1.40 -16.32
CA VAL A 63 -5.56 1.46 -14.87
C VAL A 63 -4.23 1.66 -14.16
N HIS A 64 -3.19 0.89 -14.48
CA HIS A 64 -1.85 1.05 -13.92
C HIS A 64 -1.30 2.47 -14.13
N ASN A 65 -1.42 3.03 -15.33
CA ASN A 65 -1.00 4.40 -15.62
C ASN A 65 -1.83 5.44 -14.85
N SER A 66 -3.12 5.19 -14.62
CA SER A 66 -3.98 6.06 -13.80
C SER A 66 -3.54 6.04 -12.32
N VAL A 67 -3.21 4.87 -11.79
CA VAL A 67 -2.68 4.72 -10.43
C VAL A 67 -1.38 5.49 -10.26
N ILE A 68 -0.44 5.39 -11.21
CA ILE A 68 0.81 6.18 -11.19
C ILE A 68 0.52 7.68 -11.10
N LYS A 69 -0.42 8.19 -11.91
CA LYS A 69 -0.83 9.60 -11.87
C LYS A 69 -1.42 10.00 -10.52
N ASN A 70 -2.21 9.12 -9.91
CA ASN A 70 -2.73 9.35 -8.55
C ASN A 70 -1.60 9.42 -7.52
N VAL A 71 -0.63 8.49 -7.55
CA VAL A 71 0.54 8.58 -6.66
C VAL A 71 1.27 9.91 -6.84
N GLN A 72 1.54 10.33 -8.07
CA GLN A 72 2.22 11.61 -8.36
C GLN A 72 1.42 12.83 -7.88
N LYS A 73 0.09 12.79 -8.00
CA LYS A 73 -0.80 13.85 -7.48
C LYS A 73 -0.71 13.93 -5.96
N TYR A 74 -0.91 12.80 -5.28
CA TYR A 74 -0.96 12.76 -3.82
C TYR A 74 0.41 12.88 -3.15
N GLN A 75 1.50 12.53 -3.83
CA GLN A 75 2.85 12.93 -3.44
C GLN A 75 2.97 14.45 -3.32
N LYS A 76 2.49 15.20 -4.33
CA LYS A 76 2.53 16.67 -4.31
C LYS A 76 1.66 17.25 -3.19
N GLU A 77 0.49 16.64 -2.91
CA GLU A 77 -0.35 17.04 -1.77
C GLU A 77 0.36 16.77 -0.45
N TYR A 78 0.97 15.58 -0.31
CA TYR A 78 1.73 15.21 0.88
C TYR A 78 2.91 16.17 1.13
N TYR A 79 3.61 16.62 0.11
CA TYR A 79 4.74 17.54 0.24
C TYR A 79 4.35 18.93 0.79
N LYS A 80 3.05 19.27 0.81
CA LYS A 80 2.57 20.52 1.43
C LYS A 80 2.68 20.51 2.97
N PHE A 81 2.76 19.32 3.59
CA PHE A 81 2.90 19.17 5.04
C PHE A 81 4.34 19.26 5.54
N VAL A 82 5.29 19.14 4.64
CA VAL A 82 6.72 19.22 4.92
C VAL A 82 7.38 20.14 3.89
N ASP A 83 8.55 20.64 4.21
CA ASP A 83 9.32 21.43 3.25
C ASP A 83 9.69 20.55 2.04
N ALA A 84 9.14 20.88 0.88
CA ALA A 84 9.38 20.11 -0.35
C ALA A 84 10.88 20.00 -0.72
N ARG A 85 11.72 20.89 -0.20
CA ARG A 85 13.18 20.88 -0.42
C ARG A 85 13.90 19.71 0.26
N VAL A 86 13.27 19.07 1.24
CA VAL A 86 13.85 17.89 1.92
C VAL A 86 13.64 16.59 1.14
N PHE A 87 12.80 16.61 0.09
CA PHE A 87 12.58 15.45 -0.76
C PHE A 87 13.52 15.45 -1.98
N PRO A 88 13.83 14.27 -2.53
CA PRO A 88 14.69 14.18 -3.71
C PRO A 88 14.01 14.82 -4.92
N SER A 89 14.78 15.51 -5.75
CA SER A 89 14.30 16.09 -7.03
C SER A 89 13.99 15.03 -8.08
N SER A 90 14.56 13.84 -7.94
CA SER A 90 14.30 12.67 -8.79
C SER A 90 14.10 11.42 -7.95
N TYR A 91 13.16 10.58 -8.35
CA TYR A 91 12.82 9.33 -7.67
C TYR A 91 12.36 8.28 -8.69
N ALA A 92 12.27 7.05 -8.25
CA ALA A 92 11.65 5.97 -9.00
C ALA A 92 10.53 5.34 -8.15
N PHE A 93 9.62 4.64 -8.84
CA PHE A 93 8.62 3.79 -8.19
C PHE A 93 9.19 2.39 -8.00
N GLU A 94 8.86 1.77 -6.88
CA GLU A 94 8.90 0.32 -6.80
C GLU A 94 7.68 -0.27 -7.51
N GLN A 95 7.70 -1.58 -7.71
CA GLN A 95 6.59 -2.29 -8.31
C GLN A 95 5.32 -2.12 -7.50
N PHE A 96 4.20 -1.90 -8.18
CA PHE A 96 2.89 -1.94 -7.57
C PHE A 96 2.50 -3.41 -7.36
N ARG A 97 2.18 -3.78 -6.12
CA ARG A 97 1.74 -5.12 -5.75
C ARG A 97 0.39 -5.06 -5.09
N ILE A 98 -0.55 -5.86 -5.59
CA ILE A 98 -1.82 -6.11 -4.92
C ILE A 98 -1.60 -7.26 -3.94
N LYS A 99 -2.10 -7.12 -2.73
CA LYS A 99 -1.99 -8.11 -1.65
C LYS A 99 -3.37 -8.43 -1.11
N ARG A 100 -3.65 -9.71 -0.95
CA ARG A 100 -4.85 -10.21 -0.27
C ARG A 100 -4.47 -10.82 1.06
N TYR A 101 -5.20 -10.44 2.10
CA TYR A 101 -5.20 -11.05 3.42
C TYR A 101 -6.54 -11.74 3.64
N ASN A 102 -6.54 -13.06 3.82
CA ASN A 102 -7.75 -13.83 4.08
C ASN A 102 -8.19 -13.69 5.54
N THR A 103 -9.47 -13.97 5.80
CA THR A 103 -9.98 -14.11 7.17
C THR A 103 -9.43 -15.37 7.83
N GLY A 104 -9.58 -15.48 9.15
CA GLY A 104 -9.12 -16.67 9.90
C GLY A 104 -7.91 -16.44 10.80
N GLY A 105 -7.32 -15.23 10.75
CA GLY A 105 -6.28 -14.80 11.69
C GLY A 105 -4.84 -15.13 11.29
N GLU A 106 -4.64 -15.99 10.27
CA GLU A 106 -3.30 -16.36 9.82
C GLU A 106 -2.67 -15.28 8.93
N ASP A 107 -3.47 -14.69 8.02
CA ASP A 107 -3.01 -13.63 7.14
C ASP A 107 -2.96 -12.29 7.87
N ARG A 108 -1.76 -11.83 8.13
CA ARG A 108 -1.47 -10.54 8.78
C ARG A 108 -0.04 -10.12 8.53
N PHE A 109 0.30 -8.95 8.97
CA PHE A 109 1.68 -8.49 8.99
C PHE A 109 1.99 -7.97 10.40
N ASP A 110 2.80 -8.70 11.14
CA ASP A 110 3.19 -8.32 12.50
C ASP A 110 4.00 -7.02 12.50
N THR A 111 4.24 -6.44 13.67
CA THR A 111 4.89 -5.15 13.80
C THR A 111 6.26 -5.14 13.10
N HIS A 112 6.40 -4.24 12.14
CA HIS A 112 7.59 -4.08 11.31
C HIS A 112 7.81 -2.63 10.90
N VAL A 113 8.91 -2.40 10.21
CA VAL A 113 9.18 -1.18 9.42
C VAL A 113 9.50 -1.60 7.99
N ASP A 114 9.13 -0.79 7.01
CA ASP A 114 9.32 -1.14 5.59
C ASP A 114 10.77 -0.96 5.13
N VAL A 115 11.56 -0.18 5.89
CA VAL A 115 13.01 -0.01 5.67
C VAL A 115 13.74 -0.69 6.81
N ALA A 116 14.15 -1.95 6.59
CA ALA A 116 14.78 -2.80 7.59
C ALA A 116 16.21 -3.24 7.23
N ASP A 117 16.62 -3.07 5.98
CA ASP A 117 17.90 -3.55 5.46
C ASP A 117 18.43 -2.67 4.33
N TYR A 118 19.62 -3.03 3.80
CA TYR A 118 20.27 -2.29 2.72
C TYR A 118 19.43 -2.28 1.43
N SER A 119 18.71 -3.34 1.12
CA SER A 119 17.91 -3.43 -0.12
C SER A 119 16.72 -2.49 -0.09
N SER A 120 16.11 -2.30 1.06
CA SER A 120 14.98 -1.39 1.31
C SER A 120 15.39 0.05 1.66
N ALA A 121 16.68 0.30 1.96
CA ALA A 121 17.18 1.59 2.45
C ALA A 121 16.91 2.79 1.52
N ARG A 122 16.65 2.55 0.23
CA ARG A 122 16.34 3.61 -0.74
C ARG A 122 14.91 4.14 -0.65
N ARG A 123 14.01 3.46 0.07
CA ARG A 123 12.61 3.86 0.23
C ARG A 123 12.51 5.09 1.10
N PHE A 124 11.76 6.10 0.68
CA PHE A 124 11.54 7.30 1.49
C PHE A 124 10.07 7.65 1.71
N LEU A 125 9.15 7.12 0.88
CA LEU A 125 7.71 7.34 1.03
C LEU A 125 6.92 6.11 0.61
N SER A 126 5.99 5.66 1.46
CA SER A 126 5.09 4.54 1.24
C SER A 126 3.73 5.02 0.77
N PHE A 127 3.14 4.30 -0.19
CA PHE A 127 1.79 4.51 -0.70
C PHE A 127 1.03 3.18 -0.62
N MET A 128 -0.06 3.16 0.14
CA MET A 128 -0.91 1.98 0.31
C MET A 128 -2.37 2.33 0.05
N PHE A 129 -2.93 1.78 -1.02
CA PHE A 129 -4.33 1.91 -1.37
C PHE A 129 -5.13 0.76 -0.74
N TYR A 130 -6.30 1.06 -0.18
CA TYR A 130 -7.27 0.06 0.23
C TYR A 130 -8.26 -0.16 -0.92
N LEU A 131 -8.36 -1.39 -1.41
CA LEU A 131 -9.19 -1.71 -2.58
C LEU A 131 -10.60 -2.15 -2.20
N ASN A 132 -10.84 -2.46 -0.93
CA ASN A 132 -12.17 -2.78 -0.41
C ASN A 132 -12.33 -2.30 1.02
N ASP A 133 -13.58 -2.25 1.47
CA ASP A 133 -13.92 -2.03 2.87
C ASP A 133 -13.72 -3.31 3.67
N VAL A 134 -13.30 -3.16 4.92
CA VAL A 134 -13.29 -4.23 5.93
C VAL A 134 -13.96 -3.67 7.18
N SER A 135 -15.12 -4.21 7.53
CA SER A 135 -15.92 -3.67 8.63
C SER A 135 -15.44 -4.10 10.01
N GLU A 136 -14.70 -5.22 10.10
CA GLU A 136 -14.16 -5.75 11.34
C GLU A 136 -12.78 -6.36 11.09
N GLY A 137 -11.78 -5.92 11.85
CA GLY A 137 -10.39 -6.30 11.68
C GLY A 137 -9.71 -5.61 10.49
N GLY A 138 -8.52 -6.08 10.12
CA GLY A 138 -7.78 -5.63 8.93
C GLY A 138 -7.16 -4.25 9.03
N GLU A 139 -7.19 -3.61 10.19
CA GLU A 139 -6.65 -2.27 10.35
C GLU A 139 -5.14 -2.22 10.17
N THR A 140 -4.64 -1.08 9.71
CA THR A 140 -3.23 -0.73 9.78
C THR A 140 -2.99 0.08 11.04
N ILE A 141 -2.18 -0.45 11.95
CA ILE A 141 -1.96 0.12 13.29
C ILE A 141 -0.54 0.69 13.34
N PHE A 142 -0.46 1.99 13.56
CA PHE A 142 0.74 2.68 14.04
C PHE A 142 0.66 2.84 15.56
N ARG A 143 1.73 3.35 16.16
CA ARG A 143 1.79 3.54 17.62
C ARG A 143 0.54 4.23 18.19
N ASP A 144 0.14 5.36 17.57
CA ASP A 144 -0.92 6.23 18.09
C ASP A 144 -2.06 6.44 17.07
N LYS A 145 -2.02 5.72 15.94
CA LYS A 145 -3.05 5.80 14.89
C LYS A 145 -3.51 4.42 14.45
N LYS A 146 -4.82 4.29 14.32
CA LYS A 146 -5.51 3.13 13.77
C LYS A 146 -6.21 3.55 12.48
N ILE A 147 -5.88 2.89 11.37
CA ILE A 147 -6.44 3.17 10.06
C ILE A 147 -7.31 2.00 9.64
N THR A 148 -8.61 2.23 9.58
CA THR A 148 -9.58 1.24 9.09
C THR A 148 -9.53 1.21 7.56
N PRO A 149 -9.49 0.01 6.94
CA PRO A 149 -9.58 -0.12 5.50
C PRO A 149 -10.87 0.48 4.95
N LYS A 150 -10.73 1.45 4.04
CA LYS A 150 -11.84 2.10 3.35
C LYS A 150 -11.57 2.09 1.86
N LYS A 151 -12.49 1.51 1.09
CA LYS A 151 -12.39 1.36 -0.37
C LYS A 151 -12.06 2.69 -1.04
N GLY A 152 -11.04 2.67 -1.89
CA GLY A 152 -10.57 3.83 -2.64
C GLY A 152 -9.72 4.81 -1.86
N SER A 153 -9.47 4.62 -0.56
CA SER A 153 -8.58 5.48 0.21
C SER A 153 -7.10 5.12 0.01
N LEU A 154 -6.26 6.11 0.24
CA LEU A 154 -4.80 6.04 0.13
C LEU A 154 -4.16 6.44 1.45
N LEU A 155 -3.37 5.56 2.04
CA LEU A 155 -2.49 5.84 3.16
C LEU A 155 -1.09 6.18 2.66
N VAL A 156 -0.54 7.30 3.12
CA VAL A 156 0.82 7.79 2.79
C VAL A 156 1.59 8.04 4.08
N PHE A 157 2.79 7.49 4.20
CA PHE A 157 3.64 7.67 5.38
C PHE A 157 5.12 7.39 5.06
N PRO A 158 6.08 7.91 5.86
CA PRO A 158 7.49 7.55 5.74
C PRO A 158 7.71 6.10 6.19
N PRO A 159 8.39 5.25 5.39
CA PRO A 159 8.55 3.81 5.70
C PRO A 159 9.69 3.50 6.69
N LEU A 160 10.15 4.49 7.45
CA LEU A 160 11.36 4.46 8.26
C LEU A 160 11.12 3.85 9.66
N TRP A 161 12.22 3.60 10.41
CA TRP A 161 12.20 3.01 11.75
C TRP A 161 11.35 3.79 12.78
N MET A 162 11.07 5.07 12.54
CA MET A 162 10.19 5.90 13.39
C MET A 162 8.70 5.57 13.21
N TYR A 163 8.33 4.80 12.18
CA TYR A 163 6.96 4.43 11.83
C TYR A 163 6.74 2.92 11.89
N PRO A 164 7.03 2.27 13.04
CA PRO A 164 6.67 0.86 13.19
C PRO A 164 5.16 0.73 13.08
N HIS A 165 4.73 -0.25 12.32
CA HIS A 165 3.32 -0.51 12.09
C HIS A 165 3.06 -2.00 11.88
N ARG A 166 1.78 -2.40 11.97
CA ARG A 166 1.32 -3.75 11.71
C ARG A 166 0.01 -3.72 10.92
N GLY A 167 -0.28 -4.81 10.22
CA GLY A 167 -1.57 -5.06 9.61
C GLY A 167 -2.30 -6.13 10.38
N ASP A 168 -3.33 -5.75 11.12
CA ASP A 168 -4.15 -6.72 11.86
C ASP A 168 -4.90 -7.65 10.88
N PRO A 169 -5.18 -8.91 11.27
CA PRO A 169 -5.91 -9.84 10.43
C PRO A 169 -7.34 -9.34 10.18
N PRO A 170 -7.86 -9.46 8.94
CA PRO A 170 -9.25 -9.13 8.67
C PRO A 170 -10.18 -10.20 9.26
N ILE A 171 -11.33 -9.78 9.76
CA ILE A 171 -12.34 -10.65 10.40
C ILE A 171 -13.57 -10.78 9.52
N SER A 172 -14.16 -9.67 9.09
CA SER A 172 -15.45 -9.66 8.38
C SER A 172 -15.38 -10.23 6.96
N ASN A 173 -14.29 -9.91 6.24
CA ASN A 173 -14.08 -10.30 4.83
C ASN A 173 -12.61 -10.13 4.46
N PRO A 174 -12.11 -10.78 3.38
CA PRO A 174 -10.75 -10.58 2.93
C PRO A 174 -10.42 -9.12 2.68
N LYS A 175 -9.20 -8.72 3.06
CA LYS A 175 -8.67 -7.37 2.81
C LYS A 175 -7.79 -7.37 1.57
N TYR A 176 -8.04 -6.44 0.67
CA TYR A 176 -7.21 -6.18 -0.50
C TYR A 176 -6.56 -4.81 -0.39
N ILE A 177 -5.24 -4.77 -0.54
CA ILE A 177 -4.49 -3.52 -0.63
C ILE A 177 -3.62 -3.53 -1.89
N MET A 178 -3.27 -2.36 -2.39
CA MET A 178 -2.21 -2.20 -3.39
C MET A 178 -1.15 -1.25 -2.83
N SER A 179 0.11 -1.63 -2.91
CA SER A 179 1.20 -0.82 -2.35
C SER A 179 2.34 -0.60 -3.33
N THR A 180 3.01 0.54 -3.18
CA THR A 180 4.27 0.89 -3.82
C THR A 180 5.06 1.83 -2.91
N TYR A 181 6.34 2.03 -3.24
CA TYR A 181 7.21 2.99 -2.58
C TYR A 181 7.84 3.93 -3.60
N LEU A 182 8.11 5.17 -3.16
CA LEU A 182 9.06 6.02 -3.84
C LEU A 182 10.44 5.76 -3.25
N HIS A 183 11.45 5.63 -4.12
CA HIS A 183 12.83 5.43 -3.70
C HIS A 183 13.80 6.38 -4.41
N TYR A 184 14.91 6.66 -3.74
CA TYR A 184 16.02 7.42 -4.32
C TYR A 184 16.57 6.68 -5.55
N LYS A 185 16.95 7.48 -6.58
CA LYS A 185 17.68 6.99 -7.76
C LYS A 185 19.16 6.98 -7.51
#